data_2107b0b0a2d31741042141a9327a577f
#
_entry.id   2107b0b0a2d31741042141a9327a577f
#
_cell.length_a   1.000
_cell.length_b   1.000
_cell.length_c   1.000
_cell.angle_alpha   90.00
_cell.angle_beta   90.00
_cell.angle_gamma   90.00
#
_symmetry.space_group_name_H-M   'P 1'
#
loop_
_entity.id
_entity.type
_entity.pdbx_description
1 polymer ?
#
loop_
_entity_poly.entity_id
_entity_poly.type
_entity_poly.pdbx_seq_one_letter_code
_entity_poly.pdbx_strand_id
1 'polypeptide(L)'
;IPPMKPETREKLNKVVNFMNRFSIIFHIILAGFLTFIIEFISRRDLRSTLTFMDAHTWAYLYNSLIIFVSLSIVYFFRRRALARVIISGLWLFLGIINGCILAQRVTPFGYTDLKMVTDLLTMQNTNYFTAGQALIAVIGVAAFIAFCIWLWAKGPKFQGRSNKLVVFLFVASCFIWVPLTTQAAQDKNIIASYFSNIAQGYENYGFVYGFSSSVVDRGMSKPDAYSKKKIESIEDSVKVADTSRSKEDMPNIVVVL
;
A
#
# COMPACT_ATOMS: atom_id res chain seq x y z
N ILE A 1 33.78 -0.52 -9.04
CA ILE A 1 33.06 0.70 -9.49
C ILE A 1 34.03 1.88 -9.35
N PRO A 2 34.36 2.64 -10.42
CA PRO A 2 35.33 3.72 -10.40
C PRO A 2 34.98 4.80 -9.35
N PRO A 3 35.96 5.51 -8.76
CA PRO A 3 35.69 6.55 -7.77
C PRO A 3 34.87 7.70 -8.39
N MET A 4 33.91 8.22 -7.63
CA MET A 4 33.08 9.37 -8.05
C MET A 4 33.96 10.63 -8.14
N LYS A 5 33.77 11.46 -9.19
CA LYS A 5 34.45 12.75 -9.33
C LYS A 5 34.22 13.62 -8.08
N PRO A 6 35.26 14.31 -7.55
CA PRO A 6 35.16 15.10 -6.32
C PRO A 6 34.03 16.13 -6.33
N GLU A 7 33.86 16.82 -7.45
CA GLU A 7 32.82 17.85 -7.64
C GLU A 7 31.39 17.27 -7.56
N THR A 8 31.17 16.09 -8.17
CA THR A 8 29.86 15.42 -8.11
C THR A 8 29.55 14.95 -6.70
N ARG A 9 30.57 14.47 -5.96
CA ARG A 9 30.44 14.05 -4.57
C ARG A 9 30.10 15.23 -3.66
N GLU A 10 30.71 16.39 -3.88
CA GLU A 10 30.44 17.60 -3.12
C GLU A 10 29.01 18.11 -3.34
N LYS A 11 28.54 18.19 -4.61
CA LYS A 11 27.15 18.53 -4.94
C LYS A 11 26.15 17.60 -4.29
N LEU A 12 26.38 16.28 -4.39
CA LEU A 12 25.52 15.27 -3.76
C LEU A 12 25.48 15.43 -2.24
N ASN A 13 26.62 15.67 -1.60
CA ASN A 13 26.69 15.90 -0.15
C ASN A 13 25.92 17.15 0.26
N LYS A 14 26.01 18.25 -0.49
CA LYS A 14 25.25 19.49 -0.22
C LYS A 14 23.75 19.24 -0.25
N VAL A 15 23.26 18.58 -1.29
CA VAL A 15 21.83 18.25 -1.43
C VAL A 15 21.35 17.33 -0.30
N VAL A 16 22.07 16.25 -0.02
CA VAL A 16 21.68 15.31 1.04
C VAL A 16 21.75 15.94 2.43
N ASN A 17 22.73 16.81 2.68
CA ASN A 17 22.82 17.54 3.95
C ASN A 17 21.66 18.52 4.12
N PHE A 18 21.26 19.23 3.07
CA PHE A 18 20.06 20.07 3.08
C PHE A 18 18.80 19.25 3.39
N MET A 19 18.59 18.14 2.69
CA MET A 19 17.47 17.22 2.93
C MET A 19 17.49 16.64 4.35
N ASN A 20 18.66 16.42 4.94
CA ASN A 20 18.79 15.92 6.30
C ASN A 20 18.54 16.99 7.35
N ARG A 21 18.88 18.26 7.08
CA ARG A 21 18.64 19.40 7.96
C ARG A 21 17.15 19.67 8.13
N PHE A 22 16.39 19.62 7.04
CA PHE A 22 14.94 19.83 7.01
C PHE A 22 14.17 18.53 6.82
N SER A 23 14.64 17.45 7.42
CA SER A 23 14.22 16.09 7.08
C SER A 23 12.72 15.85 7.28
N ILE A 24 12.10 16.41 8.32
CA ILE A 24 10.66 16.25 8.59
C ILE A 24 9.84 16.93 7.50
N ILE A 25 10.14 18.21 7.20
CA ILE A 25 9.46 18.96 6.15
C ILE A 25 9.64 18.29 4.79
N PHE A 26 10.85 17.82 4.50
CA PHE A 26 11.14 17.09 3.28
C PHE A 26 10.32 15.79 3.19
N HIS A 27 10.16 15.04 4.29
CA HIS A 27 9.36 13.82 4.29
C HIS A 27 7.85 14.11 4.12
N ILE A 28 7.35 15.22 4.68
CA ILE A 28 5.95 15.64 4.47
C ILE A 28 5.71 15.95 2.98
N ILE A 29 6.58 16.76 2.38
CA ILE A 29 6.47 17.12 0.95
C ILE A 29 6.61 15.85 0.07
N LEU A 30 7.59 15.00 0.38
CA LEU A 30 7.81 13.75 -0.35
C LEU A 30 6.61 12.81 -0.24
N ALA A 31 6.01 12.68 0.94
CA ALA A 31 4.83 11.83 1.15
C ALA A 31 3.63 12.35 0.35
N GLY A 32 3.35 13.65 0.38
CA GLY A 32 2.30 14.26 -0.45
C GLY A 32 2.57 14.05 -1.94
N PHE A 33 3.79 14.27 -2.39
CA PHE A 33 4.16 14.06 -3.79
C PHE A 33 4.03 12.59 -4.23
N LEU A 34 4.45 11.64 -3.39
CA LEU A 34 4.28 10.22 -3.67
C LEU A 34 2.80 9.82 -3.75
N THR A 35 1.98 10.32 -2.82
CA THR A 35 0.53 10.10 -2.86
C THR A 35 -0.06 10.61 -4.17
N PHE A 36 0.32 11.84 -4.57
CA PHE A 36 -0.12 12.41 -5.84
C PHE A 36 0.23 11.54 -7.05
N ILE A 37 1.48 11.08 -7.14
CA ILE A 37 1.93 10.22 -8.25
C ILE A 37 1.17 8.89 -8.24
N ILE A 38 0.99 8.27 -7.09
CA ILE A 38 0.29 6.98 -6.95
C ILE A 38 -1.17 7.13 -7.40
N GLU A 39 -1.85 8.19 -6.96
CA GLU A 39 -3.23 8.49 -7.38
C GLU A 39 -3.32 8.81 -8.88
N PHE A 40 -2.34 9.55 -9.41
CA PHE A 40 -2.27 9.83 -10.84
C PHE A 40 -2.10 8.55 -11.68
N ILE A 41 -1.24 7.64 -11.27
CA ILE A 41 -1.05 6.35 -11.94
C ILE A 41 -2.34 5.52 -11.85
N SER A 42 -3.02 5.52 -10.70
CA SER A 42 -4.26 4.76 -10.49
C SER A 42 -5.40 5.28 -11.33
N ARG A 43 -5.59 6.61 -11.40
CA ARG A 43 -6.70 7.27 -12.10
C ARG A 43 -6.40 7.54 -13.57
N ARG A 44 -5.13 7.56 -13.97
CA ARG A 44 -4.62 7.79 -15.34
C ARG A 44 -5.08 9.12 -15.97
N ASP A 45 -5.65 10.00 -15.18
CA ASP A 45 -6.11 11.30 -15.59
C ASP A 45 -5.78 12.35 -14.53
N LEU A 46 -5.12 13.43 -14.97
CA LEU A 46 -4.70 14.52 -14.10
C LEU A 46 -5.91 15.23 -13.47
N ARG A 47 -6.96 15.46 -14.28
CA ARG A 47 -8.17 16.14 -13.82
C ARG A 47 -8.87 15.34 -12.72
N SER A 48 -9.02 14.04 -12.92
CA SER A 48 -9.59 13.12 -11.93
C SER A 48 -8.78 13.09 -10.64
N THR A 49 -7.44 13.12 -10.75
CA THR A 49 -6.54 13.18 -9.58
C THR A 49 -6.71 14.48 -8.80
N LEU A 50 -6.76 15.62 -9.48
CA LEU A 50 -6.97 16.92 -8.84
C LEU A 50 -8.37 17.02 -8.22
N THR A 51 -9.40 16.49 -8.88
CA THR A 51 -10.77 16.42 -8.34
C THR A 51 -10.81 15.58 -7.06
N PHE A 52 -10.09 14.45 -7.01
CA PHE A 52 -9.97 13.65 -5.80
C PHE A 52 -9.31 14.44 -4.65
N MET A 53 -8.23 15.16 -4.95
CA MET A 53 -7.54 15.98 -3.94
C MET A 53 -8.45 17.08 -3.37
N ASP A 54 -9.29 17.66 -4.19
CA ASP A 54 -10.22 18.72 -3.79
C ASP A 54 -11.45 18.15 -3.05
N ALA A 55 -12.11 17.17 -3.63
CA ALA A 55 -13.33 16.57 -3.07
C ALA A 55 -13.08 15.73 -1.82
N HIS A 56 -11.91 15.05 -1.75
CA HIS A 56 -11.52 14.14 -0.68
C HIS A 56 -10.20 14.55 -0.02
N THR A 57 -10.02 15.85 0.26
CA THR A 57 -8.77 16.42 0.81
C THR A 57 -8.30 15.66 2.06
N TRP A 58 -9.20 15.33 2.98
CA TRP A 58 -8.84 14.60 4.20
C TRP A 58 -8.36 13.18 3.92
N ALA A 59 -8.96 12.49 2.97
CA ALA A 59 -8.48 11.16 2.55
C ALA A 59 -7.09 11.27 1.92
N TYR A 60 -6.86 12.26 1.04
CA TYR A 60 -5.55 12.53 0.46
C TYR A 60 -4.48 12.81 1.52
N LEU A 61 -4.77 13.66 2.50
CA LEU A 61 -3.86 13.95 3.61
C LEU A 61 -3.59 12.71 4.47
N TYR A 62 -4.60 11.87 4.66
CA TYR A 62 -4.44 10.63 5.41
C TYR A 62 -3.56 9.60 4.68
N ASN A 63 -3.73 9.45 3.35
CA ASN A 63 -2.83 8.64 2.53
C ASN A 63 -1.38 9.15 2.62
N SER A 64 -1.20 10.47 2.57
CA SER A 64 0.12 11.11 2.75
C SER A 64 0.70 10.86 4.14
N LEU A 65 -0.14 10.83 5.19
CA LEU A 65 0.29 10.49 6.55
C LEU A 65 0.81 9.06 6.64
N ILE A 66 0.15 8.08 6.02
CA ILE A 66 0.61 6.68 6.01
C ILE A 66 2.00 6.58 5.38
N ILE A 67 2.21 7.23 4.22
CA ILE A 67 3.53 7.27 3.57
C ILE A 67 4.55 7.99 4.45
N PHE A 68 4.20 9.12 5.07
CA PHE A 68 5.08 9.86 5.97
C PHE A 68 5.52 8.99 7.15
N VAL A 69 4.60 8.25 7.77
CA VAL A 69 4.93 7.35 8.89
C VAL A 69 5.87 6.25 8.44
N SER A 70 5.67 5.66 7.26
CA SER A 70 6.61 4.69 6.70
C SER A 70 8.00 5.30 6.45
N LEU A 71 8.07 6.57 5.98
CA LEU A 71 9.31 7.31 5.79
C LEU A 71 10.01 7.64 7.12
N SER A 72 9.31 7.69 8.25
CA SER A 72 9.93 7.92 9.56
C SER A 72 10.96 6.84 9.93
N ILE A 73 10.81 5.63 9.40
CA ILE A 73 11.76 4.51 9.57
C ILE A 73 13.18 4.89 9.08
N VAL A 74 13.29 5.84 8.15
CA VAL A 74 14.58 6.33 7.62
C VAL A 74 15.50 6.83 8.72
N TYR A 75 14.97 7.35 9.83
CA TYR A 75 15.78 7.91 10.92
C TYR A 75 16.61 6.88 11.67
N PHE A 76 16.27 5.59 11.57
CA PHE A 76 17.10 4.51 12.13
C PHE A 76 18.37 4.25 11.32
N PHE A 77 18.41 4.66 10.05
CA PHE A 77 19.48 4.33 9.13
C PHE A 77 20.51 5.46 9.02
N ARG A 78 21.80 5.10 9.00
CA ARG A 78 22.87 6.06 8.66
C ARG A 78 22.84 6.44 7.18
N ARG A 79 22.37 5.56 6.30
CA ARG A 79 22.22 5.81 4.86
C ARG A 79 20.81 6.31 4.52
N ARG A 80 20.46 7.47 5.07
CA ARG A 80 19.11 8.03 4.97
C ARG A 80 18.63 8.21 3.53
N ALA A 81 19.52 8.60 2.62
CA ALA A 81 19.16 8.75 1.20
C ALA A 81 18.72 7.41 0.57
N LEU A 82 19.47 6.35 0.83
CA LEU A 82 19.12 5.01 0.37
C LEU A 82 17.79 4.53 0.96
N ALA A 83 17.60 4.68 2.26
CA ALA A 83 16.36 4.26 2.92
C ALA A 83 15.13 5.02 2.39
N ARG A 84 15.26 6.34 2.10
CA ARG A 84 14.21 7.12 1.43
C ARG A 84 13.87 6.55 0.06
N VAL A 85 14.87 6.27 -0.75
CA VAL A 85 14.69 5.71 -2.10
C VAL A 85 14.01 4.34 -2.04
N ILE A 86 14.40 3.47 -1.12
CA ILE A 86 13.80 2.14 -0.97
C ILE A 86 12.32 2.26 -0.56
N ILE A 87 12.00 3.06 0.45
CA ILE A 87 10.62 3.21 0.94
C ILE A 87 9.74 3.88 -0.12
N SER A 88 10.25 4.95 -0.75
CA SER A 88 9.53 5.62 -1.85
C SER A 88 9.33 4.69 -3.04
N GLY A 89 10.36 3.93 -3.40
CA GLY A 89 10.31 2.95 -4.47
C GLY A 89 9.32 1.83 -4.21
N LEU A 90 9.21 1.36 -2.95
CA LEU A 90 8.21 0.37 -2.57
C LEU A 90 6.78 0.90 -2.79
N TRP A 91 6.47 2.10 -2.32
CA TRP A 91 5.15 2.71 -2.53
C TRP A 91 4.84 2.95 -4.01
N LEU A 92 5.82 3.46 -4.78
CA LEU A 92 5.66 3.65 -6.23
C LEU A 92 5.47 2.31 -6.94
N PHE A 93 6.19 1.28 -6.56
CA PHE A 93 6.04 -0.06 -7.12
C PHE A 93 4.63 -0.62 -6.89
N LEU A 94 4.10 -0.51 -5.66
CA LEU A 94 2.73 -0.89 -5.37
C LEU A 94 1.71 -0.07 -6.18
N GLY A 95 1.94 1.24 -6.30
CA GLY A 95 1.10 2.12 -7.11
C GLY A 95 1.11 1.77 -8.61
N ILE A 96 2.29 1.43 -9.15
CA ILE A 96 2.43 0.99 -10.55
C ILE A 96 1.69 -0.33 -10.77
N ILE A 97 1.85 -1.31 -9.87
CA ILE A 97 1.12 -2.58 -9.94
C ILE A 97 -0.40 -2.31 -9.94
N ASN A 98 -0.88 -1.46 -9.02
CA ASN A 98 -2.28 -1.09 -8.99
C ASN A 98 -2.76 -0.46 -10.30
N GLY A 99 -1.99 0.49 -10.85
CA GLY A 99 -2.31 1.09 -12.15
C GLY A 99 -2.32 0.09 -13.30
N CYS A 100 -1.43 -0.90 -13.32
CA CYS A 100 -1.42 -1.99 -14.29
C CYS A 100 -2.66 -2.89 -14.16
N ILE A 101 -3.05 -3.21 -12.94
CA ILE A 101 -4.22 -4.04 -12.64
C ILE A 101 -5.51 -3.32 -13.03
N LEU A 102 -5.67 -2.05 -12.66
CA LEU A 102 -6.81 -1.22 -13.05
C LEU A 102 -6.91 -0.99 -14.57
N ALA A 103 -5.86 -1.31 -15.34
CA ALA A 103 -5.93 -1.37 -16.80
C ALA A 103 -6.78 -2.52 -17.32
N GLN A 104 -6.91 -3.58 -16.54
CA GLN A 104 -7.45 -4.85 -17.00
C GLN A 104 -8.72 -5.26 -16.23
N ARG A 105 -8.88 -4.77 -15.00
CA ARG A 105 -10.05 -5.06 -14.17
C ARG A 105 -10.47 -3.82 -13.36
N VAL A 106 -11.71 -3.81 -12.90
CA VAL A 106 -12.28 -2.71 -12.10
C VAL A 106 -11.77 -2.73 -10.65
N THR A 107 -11.47 -3.91 -10.10
CA THR A 107 -11.03 -4.04 -8.70
C THR A 107 -9.55 -3.68 -8.57
N PRO A 108 -9.20 -2.78 -7.62
CA PRO A 108 -7.83 -2.36 -7.38
C PRO A 108 -6.99 -3.49 -6.74
N PHE A 109 -5.68 -3.25 -6.70
CA PHE A 109 -4.71 -4.15 -6.08
C PHE A 109 -4.86 -4.15 -4.56
N GLY A 110 -5.03 -5.32 -3.97
CA GLY A 110 -5.15 -5.52 -2.53
C GLY A 110 -4.22 -6.61 -1.99
N TYR A 111 -4.26 -6.80 -0.67
CA TYR A 111 -3.45 -7.83 0.00
C TYR A 111 -3.76 -9.26 -0.47
N THR A 112 -5.00 -9.53 -0.84
CA THR A 112 -5.42 -10.82 -1.40
C THR A 112 -4.67 -11.15 -2.69
N ASP A 113 -4.42 -10.16 -3.53
CA ASP A 113 -3.65 -10.35 -4.76
C ASP A 113 -2.19 -10.75 -4.48
N LEU A 114 -1.60 -10.23 -3.39
CA LEU A 114 -0.26 -10.67 -2.96
C LEU A 114 -0.22 -12.15 -2.56
N LYS A 115 -1.28 -12.66 -1.95
CA LYS A 115 -1.37 -14.09 -1.62
C LYS A 115 -1.53 -14.95 -2.85
N MET A 116 -2.22 -14.46 -3.88
CA MET A 116 -2.47 -15.18 -5.13
C MET A 116 -1.28 -15.14 -6.10
N VAL A 117 -0.20 -14.41 -5.80
CA VAL A 117 0.99 -14.36 -6.67
C VAL A 117 1.58 -15.74 -6.91
N THR A 118 1.62 -16.61 -5.89
CA THR A 118 2.06 -18.00 -6.02
C THR A 118 1.18 -18.80 -6.99
N ASP A 119 -0.12 -18.57 -6.95
CA ASP A 119 -1.08 -19.26 -7.83
C ASP A 119 -0.93 -18.77 -9.28
N LEU A 120 -0.69 -17.47 -9.47
CA LEU A 120 -0.40 -16.87 -10.78
C LEU A 120 0.85 -17.46 -11.43
N LEU A 121 1.89 -17.75 -10.63
CA LEU A 121 3.13 -18.37 -11.13
C LEU A 121 2.95 -19.83 -11.56
N THR A 122 1.90 -20.51 -11.07
CA THR A 122 1.57 -21.89 -11.41
C THR A 122 0.56 -22.02 -12.57
N MET A 123 -0.10 -20.92 -12.95
CA MET A 123 -1.05 -20.90 -14.06
C MET A 123 -0.35 -21.08 -15.40
N GLN A 124 -0.83 -22.03 -16.20
CA GLN A 124 -0.28 -22.33 -17.53
C GLN A 124 -0.51 -21.24 -18.58
N ASN A 125 -1.40 -20.28 -18.32
CA ASN A 125 -1.78 -19.23 -19.25
C ASN A 125 -1.29 -17.86 -18.75
N THR A 126 -0.09 -17.46 -19.19
CA THR A 126 0.60 -16.22 -18.77
C THR A 126 0.39 -15.03 -19.73
N ASN A 127 -0.64 -15.08 -20.58
CA ASN A 127 -0.88 -14.04 -21.61
C ASN A 127 -1.39 -12.68 -21.08
N TYR A 128 -1.26 -12.42 -19.77
CA TYR A 128 -1.66 -11.14 -19.18
C TYR A 128 -0.74 -9.98 -19.53
N PHE A 129 0.50 -10.24 -19.95
CA PHE A 129 1.48 -9.23 -20.33
C PHE A 129 2.09 -9.58 -21.68
N THR A 130 2.24 -8.57 -22.53
CA THR A 130 3.08 -8.74 -23.73
C THR A 130 4.54 -8.91 -23.33
N ALA A 131 5.31 -9.65 -24.14
CA ALA A 131 6.74 -9.84 -23.89
C ALA A 131 7.49 -8.49 -23.76
N GLY A 132 7.06 -7.46 -24.49
CA GLY A 132 7.62 -6.10 -24.37
C GLY A 132 7.33 -5.45 -23.02
N GLN A 133 6.11 -5.59 -22.50
CA GLN A 133 5.75 -5.06 -21.15
C GLN A 133 6.52 -5.76 -20.05
N ALA A 134 6.65 -7.08 -20.12
CA ALA A 134 7.45 -7.87 -19.18
C ALA A 134 8.93 -7.44 -19.21
N LEU A 135 9.51 -7.24 -20.41
CA LEU A 135 10.88 -6.78 -20.55
C LEU A 135 11.10 -5.39 -19.95
N ILE A 136 10.20 -4.43 -20.21
CA ILE A 136 10.26 -3.08 -19.61
C ILE A 136 10.20 -3.15 -18.09
N ALA A 137 9.32 -3.98 -17.52
CA ALA A 137 9.21 -4.16 -16.08
C ALA A 137 10.50 -4.72 -15.47
N VAL A 138 11.09 -5.75 -16.09
CA VAL A 138 12.37 -6.34 -15.64
C VAL A 138 13.50 -5.32 -15.71
N ILE A 139 13.61 -4.57 -16.80
CA ILE A 139 14.63 -3.52 -16.95
C ILE A 139 14.44 -2.43 -15.89
N GLY A 140 13.21 -1.99 -15.64
CA GLY A 140 12.90 -0.99 -14.61
C GLY A 140 13.30 -1.44 -13.21
N VAL A 141 12.95 -2.68 -12.84
CA VAL A 141 13.34 -3.26 -11.55
C VAL A 141 14.86 -3.40 -11.45
N ALA A 142 15.52 -3.90 -12.49
CA ALA A 142 16.99 -4.04 -12.52
C ALA A 142 17.69 -2.67 -12.39
N ALA A 143 17.21 -1.65 -13.09
CA ALA A 143 17.72 -0.28 -12.98
C ALA A 143 17.53 0.30 -11.58
N PHE A 144 16.38 0.07 -10.94
CA PHE A 144 16.12 0.50 -9.57
C PHE A 144 17.06 -0.20 -8.58
N ILE A 145 17.25 -1.51 -8.70
CA ILE A 145 18.20 -2.27 -7.87
C ILE A 145 19.61 -1.77 -8.07
N ALA A 146 20.05 -1.56 -9.32
CA ALA A 146 21.38 -1.02 -9.63
C ALA A 146 21.58 0.37 -9.01
N PHE A 147 20.57 1.23 -9.06
CA PHE A 147 20.58 2.55 -8.42
C PHE A 147 20.67 2.44 -6.88
N CYS A 148 19.94 1.53 -6.27
CA CYS A 148 20.05 1.27 -4.83
C CYS A 148 21.44 0.77 -4.44
N ILE A 149 22.03 -0.14 -5.21
CA ILE A 149 23.41 -0.64 -5.00
C ILE A 149 24.42 0.51 -5.15
N TRP A 150 24.23 1.37 -6.14
CA TRP A 150 25.07 2.55 -6.33
C TRP A 150 24.98 3.52 -5.15
N LEU A 151 23.76 3.82 -4.67
CA LEU A 151 23.55 4.63 -3.47
C LEU A 151 24.11 3.97 -2.21
N TRP A 152 24.02 2.66 -2.12
CA TRP A 152 24.61 1.91 -1.00
C TRP A 152 26.13 2.01 -1.01
N ALA A 153 26.77 1.88 -2.17
CA ALA A 153 28.22 1.92 -2.31
C ALA A 153 28.78 3.35 -2.16
N LYS A 154 28.15 4.34 -2.80
CA LYS A 154 28.67 5.71 -2.98
C LYS A 154 27.87 6.80 -2.29
N GLY A 155 26.64 6.50 -1.84
CA GLY A 155 25.77 7.48 -1.22
C GLY A 155 26.32 8.03 0.10
N PRO A 156 26.07 9.32 0.39
CA PRO A 156 26.53 9.95 1.61
C PRO A 156 25.88 9.34 2.85
N LYS A 157 26.68 9.14 3.89
CA LYS A 157 26.23 8.68 5.20
C LYS A 157 25.89 9.90 6.06
N PHE A 158 24.81 9.81 6.82
CA PHE A 158 24.49 10.82 7.82
C PHE A 158 25.56 10.87 8.91
N GLN A 159 26.18 12.05 9.06
CA GLN A 159 27.28 12.27 10.02
C GLN A 159 26.81 12.95 11.32
N GLY A 160 25.53 13.34 11.39
CA GLY A 160 24.98 13.99 12.57
C GLY A 160 24.86 13.04 13.77
N ARG A 161 24.92 13.62 14.97
CA ARG A 161 24.69 12.90 16.22
C ARG A 161 23.18 12.71 16.39
N SER A 162 22.68 11.50 16.23
CA SER A 162 21.28 11.16 16.53
C SER A 162 21.21 10.40 17.84
N ASN A 163 20.42 10.88 18.78
CA ASN A 163 20.12 10.11 19.99
C ASN A 163 19.16 8.99 19.57
N LYS A 164 19.61 7.74 19.70
CA LYS A 164 18.84 6.55 19.30
C LYS A 164 17.50 6.45 20.06
N LEU A 165 17.48 6.83 21.34
CA LEU A 165 16.27 6.81 22.13
C LEU A 165 15.23 7.82 21.58
N VAL A 166 15.66 9.05 21.27
CA VAL A 166 14.77 10.08 20.69
C VAL A 166 14.21 9.62 19.34
N VAL A 167 15.05 9.06 18.49
CA VAL A 167 14.61 8.50 17.21
C VAL A 167 13.60 7.36 17.41
N PHE A 168 13.88 6.46 18.33
CA PHE A 168 12.97 5.35 18.65
C PHE A 168 11.61 5.87 19.15
N LEU A 169 11.62 6.80 20.11
CA LEU A 169 10.38 7.38 20.65
C LEU A 169 9.59 8.14 19.57
N PHE A 170 10.28 8.88 18.70
CA PHE A 170 9.64 9.58 17.59
C PHE A 170 8.96 8.62 16.61
N VAL A 171 9.69 7.57 16.16
CA VAL A 171 9.13 6.60 15.23
C VAL A 171 8.01 5.80 15.88
N ALA A 172 8.19 5.32 17.13
CA ALA A 172 7.15 4.64 17.88
C ALA A 172 5.89 5.51 18.03
N SER A 173 6.06 6.79 18.36
CA SER A 173 4.96 7.76 18.40
C SER A 173 4.22 7.84 17.05
N CYS A 174 4.94 7.96 15.92
CA CYS A 174 4.31 7.97 14.60
C CYS A 174 3.45 6.71 14.35
N PHE A 175 3.97 5.53 14.71
CA PHE A 175 3.24 4.27 14.54
C PHE A 175 2.04 4.11 15.49
N ILE A 176 2.10 4.68 16.70
CA ILE A 176 0.97 4.69 17.63
C ILE A 176 -0.12 5.67 17.17
N TRP A 177 0.27 6.81 16.61
CA TRP A 177 -0.68 7.80 16.13
C TRP A 177 -1.48 7.34 14.91
N VAL A 178 -0.95 6.46 14.05
CA VAL A 178 -1.70 5.96 12.89
C VAL A 178 -2.99 5.24 13.29
N PRO A 179 -3.01 4.19 14.12
CA PRO A 179 -4.26 3.56 14.51
C PRO A 179 -5.22 4.50 15.25
N LEU A 180 -4.71 5.40 16.09
CA LEU A 180 -5.55 6.39 16.79
C LEU A 180 -6.22 7.36 15.81
N THR A 181 -5.48 7.89 14.85
CA THR A 181 -6.02 8.78 13.81
C THR A 181 -6.94 8.02 12.86
N THR A 182 -6.67 6.75 12.58
CA THR A 182 -7.55 5.87 11.78
C THR A 182 -8.91 5.76 12.45
N GLN A 183 -8.93 5.38 13.73
CA GLN A 183 -10.16 5.24 14.48
C GLN A 183 -10.94 6.56 14.53
N ALA A 184 -10.27 7.67 14.86
CA ALA A 184 -10.90 8.99 14.88
C ALA A 184 -11.44 9.44 13.51
N ALA A 185 -10.77 9.06 12.42
CA ALA A 185 -11.21 9.36 11.06
C ALA A 185 -12.39 8.47 10.63
N GLN A 186 -12.44 7.22 11.09
CA GLN A 186 -13.57 6.31 10.88
C GLN A 186 -14.81 6.78 11.67
N ASP A 187 -14.65 7.17 12.92
CA ASP A 187 -15.73 7.70 13.77
C ASP A 187 -16.36 8.98 13.18
N LYS A 188 -15.55 9.77 12.48
CA LYS A 188 -16.01 11.00 11.78
C LYS A 188 -16.46 10.77 10.33
N ASN A 189 -16.52 9.52 9.88
CA ASN A 189 -16.82 9.14 8.50
C ASN A 189 -15.92 9.81 7.42
N ILE A 190 -14.70 10.18 7.80
CA ILE A 190 -13.67 10.70 6.86
C ILE A 190 -13.13 9.58 5.99
N ILE A 191 -12.98 8.39 6.58
CA ILE A 191 -12.58 7.14 5.92
C ILE A 191 -13.52 6.03 6.37
N ALA A 192 -13.83 5.08 5.48
CA ALA A 192 -14.66 3.94 5.84
C ALA A 192 -13.82 2.84 6.53
N SER A 193 -14.41 2.20 7.54
CA SER A 193 -13.84 1.01 8.18
C SER A 193 -13.98 -0.24 7.31
N TYR A 194 -15.00 -0.28 6.47
CA TYR A 194 -15.31 -1.39 5.57
C TYR A 194 -15.77 -0.87 4.21
N PHE A 195 -15.32 -1.51 3.14
CA PHE A 195 -15.74 -1.18 1.78
C PHE A 195 -16.78 -2.19 1.30
N SER A 196 -18.04 -1.80 1.25
CA SER A 196 -19.10 -2.61 0.62
C SER A 196 -18.83 -2.83 -0.87
N ASN A 197 -18.23 -1.83 -1.53
CA ASN A 197 -17.68 -1.91 -2.88
C ASN A 197 -16.20 -1.50 -2.83
N ILE A 198 -15.31 -2.46 -3.08
CA ILE A 198 -13.87 -2.25 -2.99
C ILE A 198 -13.40 -1.20 -4.00
N ALA A 199 -13.89 -1.23 -5.25
CA ALA A 199 -13.49 -0.27 -6.27
C ALA A 199 -13.85 1.15 -5.87
N GLN A 200 -15.10 1.38 -5.42
CA GLN A 200 -15.57 2.67 -4.95
C GLN A 200 -14.85 3.12 -3.67
N GLY A 201 -14.51 2.18 -2.77
CA GLY A 201 -13.73 2.48 -1.58
C GLY A 201 -12.36 3.06 -1.91
N TYR A 202 -11.64 2.47 -2.87
CA TYR A 202 -10.35 3.00 -3.33
C TYR A 202 -10.48 4.31 -4.11
N GLU A 203 -11.56 4.48 -4.85
CA GLU A 203 -11.87 5.73 -5.56
C GLU A 203 -12.07 6.89 -4.58
N ASN A 204 -12.85 6.69 -3.51
CA ASN A 204 -13.19 7.72 -2.54
C ASN A 204 -12.08 7.97 -1.51
N TYR A 205 -11.33 6.93 -1.11
CA TYR A 205 -10.37 7.02 0.00
C TYR A 205 -8.92 6.90 -0.42
N GLY A 206 -8.63 6.61 -1.69
CA GLY A 206 -7.30 6.50 -2.25
C GLY A 206 -6.65 5.12 -2.08
N PHE A 207 -5.64 4.87 -2.93
CA PHE A 207 -4.95 3.58 -3.01
C PHE A 207 -4.17 3.24 -1.73
N VAL A 208 -3.40 4.20 -1.19
CA VAL A 208 -2.51 3.94 -0.05
C VAL A 208 -3.30 3.49 1.18
N TYR A 209 -4.42 4.15 1.47
CA TYR A 209 -5.32 3.74 2.54
C TYR A 209 -5.98 2.41 2.24
N GLY A 210 -6.58 2.25 1.05
CA GLY A 210 -7.28 1.03 0.66
C GLY A 210 -6.37 -0.20 0.73
N PHE A 211 -5.15 -0.11 0.20
CA PHE A 211 -4.15 -1.18 0.29
C PHE A 211 -3.74 -1.45 1.74
N SER A 212 -3.44 -0.41 2.53
CA SER A 212 -3.04 -0.56 3.94
C SER A 212 -4.16 -1.19 4.76
N SER A 213 -5.41 -0.77 4.54
CA SER A 213 -6.60 -1.37 5.16
C SER A 213 -6.72 -2.85 4.80
N SER A 214 -6.54 -3.22 3.52
CA SER A 214 -6.60 -4.62 3.08
C SER A 214 -5.54 -5.53 3.73
N VAL A 215 -4.40 -4.98 4.15
CA VAL A 215 -3.35 -5.70 4.88
C VAL A 215 -3.73 -5.95 6.33
N VAL A 216 -4.39 -4.96 6.97
CA VAL A 216 -4.77 -5.01 8.39
C VAL A 216 -6.10 -5.73 8.57
N ASP A 217 -7.09 -5.43 7.72
CA ASP A 217 -8.41 -6.05 7.75
C ASP A 217 -8.38 -7.39 6.99
N ARG A 218 -8.22 -8.45 7.75
CA ARG A 218 -8.13 -9.82 7.23
C ARG A 218 -9.48 -10.52 7.09
N GLY A 219 -10.57 -9.76 7.04
CA GLY A 219 -11.93 -10.27 6.98
C GLY A 219 -12.67 -10.17 8.33
N MET A 220 -13.89 -10.68 8.37
CA MET A 220 -14.70 -10.64 9.58
C MET A 220 -13.99 -11.34 10.74
N SER A 221 -13.89 -10.66 11.87
CA SER A 221 -13.46 -11.28 13.13
C SER A 221 -14.48 -12.34 13.55
N LYS A 222 -13.99 -13.44 14.13
CA LYS A 222 -14.89 -14.43 14.72
C LYS A 222 -15.73 -13.75 15.79
N PRO A 223 -17.06 -13.95 15.81
CA PRO A 223 -17.89 -13.50 16.93
C PRO A 223 -17.36 -14.06 18.25
N ASP A 224 -17.43 -13.28 19.33
CA ASP A 224 -16.91 -13.68 20.65
C ASP A 224 -17.49 -15.00 21.16
N ALA A 225 -18.73 -15.31 20.76
CA ALA A 225 -19.44 -16.56 21.12
C ALA A 225 -19.18 -17.72 20.10
N TYR A 226 -18.25 -17.56 19.12
CA TYR A 226 -18.00 -18.59 18.14
C TYR A 226 -17.24 -19.78 18.75
N SER A 227 -17.99 -20.86 18.99
CA SER A 227 -17.43 -22.13 19.50
C SER A 227 -18.16 -23.29 18.85
N LYS A 228 -17.49 -24.46 18.78
CA LYS A 228 -18.09 -25.70 18.25
C LYS A 228 -19.40 -26.04 18.98
N LYS A 229 -19.42 -25.92 20.31
CA LYS A 229 -20.62 -26.13 21.11
C LYS A 229 -21.78 -25.20 20.75
N LYS A 230 -21.48 -23.95 20.41
CA LYS A 230 -22.50 -22.98 20.00
C LYS A 230 -23.07 -23.29 18.62
N ILE A 231 -22.24 -23.76 17.71
CA ILE A 231 -22.69 -24.22 16.38
C ILE A 231 -23.59 -25.45 16.53
N GLU A 232 -23.15 -26.47 17.28
CA GLU A 232 -23.92 -27.66 17.55
C GLU A 232 -25.28 -27.28 18.21
N SER A 233 -25.29 -26.36 19.19
CA SER A 233 -26.56 -25.92 19.82
C SER A 233 -27.49 -25.18 18.86
N ILE A 234 -26.95 -24.49 17.81
CA ILE A 234 -27.77 -23.86 16.77
C ILE A 234 -28.30 -24.92 15.82
N GLU A 235 -27.47 -25.89 15.43
CA GLU A 235 -27.86 -27.01 14.59
C GLU A 235 -28.99 -27.82 15.22
N ASP A 236 -28.88 -28.13 16.52
CA ASP A 236 -29.92 -28.83 17.28
C ASP A 236 -31.20 -27.98 17.43
N SER A 237 -31.09 -26.66 17.43
CA SER A 237 -32.25 -25.75 17.54
C SER A 237 -32.97 -25.53 16.22
N VAL A 238 -32.31 -25.78 15.08
CA VAL A 238 -32.90 -25.68 13.75
C VAL A 238 -33.72 -26.94 13.50
N LYS A 239 -35.04 -26.88 13.70
CA LYS A 239 -35.95 -27.91 13.20
C LYS A 239 -35.90 -27.86 11.68
N VAL A 240 -35.15 -28.78 11.09
CA VAL A 240 -35.24 -29.03 9.66
C VAL A 240 -36.66 -29.45 9.38
N ALA A 241 -37.43 -28.57 8.73
CA ALA A 241 -38.73 -28.97 8.22
C ALA A 241 -38.42 -30.10 7.23
N ASP A 242 -38.99 -31.28 7.48
CA ASP A 242 -38.83 -32.41 6.61
C ASP A 242 -39.57 -32.11 5.30
N THR A 243 -38.87 -31.39 4.42
CA THR A 243 -39.33 -31.12 3.06
C THR A 243 -38.90 -32.30 2.20
N SER A 244 -39.59 -33.43 2.41
CA SER A 244 -39.52 -34.59 1.54
C SER A 244 -40.18 -34.27 0.17
N ARG A 245 -39.58 -33.30 -0.55
CA ARG A 245 -39.89 -33.15 -1.96
C ARG A 245 -39.20 -34.27 -2.73
N SER A 246 -39.96 -34.95 -3.55
CA SER A 246 -39.42 -35.93 -4.48
C SER A 246 -38.35 -35.27 -5.36
N LYS A 247 -37.30 -36.00 -5.76
CA LYS A 247 -36.28 -35.48 -6.70
C LYS A 247 -36.89 -34.95 -7.99
N GLU A 248 -38.05 -35.45 -8.36
CA GLU A 248 -38.79 -35.03 -9.56
C GLU A 248 -39.45 -33.64 -9.42
N ASP A 249 -39.70 -33.22 -8.17
CA ASP A 249 -40.32 -31.92 -7.86
C ASP A 249 -39.28 -30.81 -7.55
N MET A 250 -38.00 -31.13 -7.65
CA MET A 250 -36.93 -30.13 -7.43
C MET A 250 -36.73 -29.30 -8.69
N PRO A 251 -36.78 -27.93 -8.61
CA PRO A 251 -36.46 -27.10 -9.74
C PRO A 251 -35.00 -27.22 -10.13
N ASN A 252 -34.71 -27.30 -11.42
CA ASN A 252 -33.35 -27.18 -11.93
C ASN A 252 -32.87 -25.74 -11.78
N ILE A 253 -31.88 -25.51 -10.93
CA ILE A 253 -31.26 -24.20 -10.77
C ILE A 253 -30.03 -24.13 -11.66
N VAL A 254 -30.08 -23.33 -12.74
CA VAL A 254 -28.94 -23.04 -13.60
C VAL A 254 -28.37 -21.67 -13.17
N VAL A 255 -27.16 -21.67 -12.65
CA VAL A 255 -26.42 -20.45 -12.34
C VAL A 255 -25.50 -20.17 -13.52
N VAL A 256 -25.81 -19.09 -14.26
CA VAL A 256 -24.91 -18.55 -15.31
C VAL A 256 -24.03 -17.51 -14.66
N LEU A 257 -22.72 -17.77 -14.64
CA LEU A 257 -21.69 -16.87 -14.13
C LEU A 257 -21.11 -16.02 -15.25
#